data_490d9a49a27d1dcf9b93a08af1e371ad
#
_entry.id   490d9a49a27d1dcf9b93a08af1e371ad
#
_cell.length_a   1.000
_cell.length_b   1.000
_cell.length_c   1.000
_cell.angle_alpha   90.00
_cell.angle_beta   90.00
_cell.angle_gamma   90.00
#
_symmetry.space_group_name_H-M   'P 1'
#
loop_
_entity.id
_entity.type
_entity.pdbx_description
1 polymer ?
#
loop_
_entity_poly.entity_id
_entity_poly.type
_entity_poly.pdbx_seq_one_letter_code
_entity_poly.pdbx_strand_id
1 'polypeptide(L)'
;PLDHIWTQKSEFRAAAQRLDQSDVLAPFRERFHIPPHGAGTSLYFTGNSLGLQPKGAREIIDGELEDWRQYGVEAHFEGRRPWVAYHREATADLAAIVGAQPEEVVAMNALTVNLHLLLISFYRPQGERPKLMLEAGAFPSARSAALSQLRLHGLP
;
A
#
# COMPACT_ATOMS: atom_id res chain seq x y z
N PRO A 1 -19.19 41.09 -1.66
CA PRO A 1 -19.12 39.71 -1.08
C PRO A 1 -17.87 38.90 -1.45
N LEU A 2 -17.05 39.33 -2.44
CA LEU A 2 -15.79 38.58 -2.77
C LEU A 2 -14.67 38.87 -1.76
N ASP A 3 -14.68 40.05 -1.15
CA ASP A 3 -13.64 40.43 -0.16
C ASP A 3 -13.63 39.54 1.08
N HIS A 4 -14.79 39.01 1.48
CA HIS A 4 -14.92 38.09 2.61
C HIS A 4 -14.23 36.76 2.32
N ILE A 5 -14.27 36.27 1.08
CA ILE A 5 -13.61 35.03 0.67
C ILE A 5 -12.08 35.17 0.71
N TRP A 6 -11.57 36.35 0.32
CA TRP A 6 -10.12 36.61 0.33
C TRP A 6 -9.55 36.76 1.77
N THR A 7 -10.33 37.36 2.67
CA THR A 7 -9.96 37.47 4.10
C THR A 7 -9.88 36.08 4.74
N GLN A 8 -10.89 35.24 4.53
CA GLN A 8 -10.86 33.84 5.00
C GLN A 8 -9.68 33.05 4.42
N LYS A 9 -9.33 33.26 3.14
CA LYS A 9 -8.20 32.58 2.51
C LYS A 9 -6.85 32.90 3.19
N SER A 10 -6.64 34.14 3.61
CA SER A 10 -5.43 34.56 4.34
C SER A 10 -5.35 33.94 5.72
N GLU A 11 -6.49 33.85 6.43
CA GLU A 11 -6.58 33.23 7.75
C GLU A 11 -6.32 31.72 7.69
N PHE A 12 -6.91 31.02 6.70
CA PHE A 12 -6.65 29.60 6.46
C PHE A 12 -5.19 29.33 6.11
N ARG A 13 -4.56 30.18 5.30
CA ARG A 13 -3.14 30.07 4.96
C ARG A 13 -2.26 30.23 6.19
N ALA A 14 -2.53 31.24 7.03
CA ALA A 14 -1.79 31.47 8.27
C ALA A 14 -1.99 30.31 9.26
N ALA A 15 -3.18 29.74 9.34
CA ALA A 15 -3.46 28.59 10.17
C ALA A 15 -2.70 27.34 9.66
N ALA A 16 -2.72 27.07 8.36
CA ALA A 16 -1.95 25.97 7.75
C ALA A 16 -0.45 26.12 8.01
N GLN A 17 0.11 27.32 7.82
CA GLN A 17 1.52 27.56 8.09
C GLN A 17 1.92 27.32 9.57
N ARG A 18 1.04 27.67 10.52
CA ARG A 18 1.28 27.35 11.93
C ARG A 18 1.27 25.85 12.20
N LEU A 19 0.33 25.10 11.57
CA LEU A 19 0.28 23.64 11.68
C LEU A 19 1.54 22.99 11.08
N ASP A 20 1.96 23.44 9.90
CA ASP A 20 3.18 22.95 9.25
C ASP A 20 4.43 23.16 10.12
N GLN A 21 4.53 24.33 10.81
CA GLN A 21 5.65 24.63 11.69
C GLN A 21 5.69 23.76 12.95
N SER A 22 4.54 23.28 13.41
CA SER A 22 4.41 22.43 14.59
C SER A 22 4.34 20.94 14.27
N ASP A 23 4.35 20.56 12.98
CA ASP A 23 4.22 19.19 12.55
C ASP A 23 5.51 18.40 12.82
N VAL A 24 5.44 17.46 13.76
CA VAL A 24 6.56 16.57 14.12
C VAL A 24 6.93 15.61 12.98
N LEU A 25 6.05 15.42 12.01
CA LEU A 25 6.26 14.57 10.84
C LEU A 25 6.87 15.32 9.65
N ALA A 26 6.97 16.66 9.71
CA ALA A 26 7.51 17.48 8.62
C ALA A 26 8.86 16.96 8.05
N PRO A 27 9.83 16.51 8.88
CA PRO A 27 11.12 16.00 8.37
C PRO A 27 10.99 14.76 7.50
N PHE A 28 9.94 13.96 7.67
CA PHE A 28 9.73 12.75 6.86
C PHE A 28 9.43 13.06 5.39
N ARG A 29 8.89 14.25 5.08
CA ARG A 29 8.67 14.70 3.70
C ARG A 29 9.96 14.66 2.87
N GLU A 30 11.10 14.95 3.47
CA GLU A 30 12.39 14.94 2.80
C GLU A 30 12.88 13.55 2.41
N ARG A 31 12.28 12.50 2.95
CA ARG A 31 12.62 11.11 2.60
C ARG A 31 11.99 10.65 1.29
N PHE A 32 11.15 11.46 0.66
CA PHE A 32 10.43 11.11 -0.56
C PHE A 32 10.77 12.02 -1.73
N HIS A 33 10.66 11.48 -2.95
CA HIS A 33 10.67 12.26 -4.17
C HIS A 33 9.28 12.83 -4.42
N ILE A 34 9.17 14.15 -4.47
CA ILE A 34 7.91 14.83 -4.79
C ILE A 34 7.94 15.20 -6.26
N PRO A 35 6.95 14.77 -7.07
CA PRO A 35 6.92 15.08 -8.49
C PRO A 35 6.95 16.59 -8.77
N PRO A 36 7.64 17.03 -9.81
CA PRO A 36 7.63 18.45 -10.21
C PRO A 36 6.26 18.86 -10.75
N HIS A 37 5.90 20.11 -10.56
CA HIS A 37 4.72 20.72 -11.17
C HIS A 37 5.00 22.19 -11.49
N GLY A 38 5.03 22.53 -12.77
CA GLY A 38 5.44 23.86 -13.23
C GLY A 38 6.85 24.22 -12.75
N ALA A 39 7.01 25.37 -12.11
CA ALA A 39 8.28 25.81 -11.51
C ALA A 39 8.48 25.30 -10.05
N GLY A 40 7.58 24.49 -9.52
CA GLY A 40 7.62 24.00 -8.16
C GLY A 40 7.39 22.49 -8.04
N THR A 41 6.81 22.06 -6.93
CA THR A 41 6.46 20.67 -6.64
C THR A 41 4.95 20.50 -6.58
N SER A 42 4.46 19.29 -6.91
CA SER A 42 3.04 18.95 -6.81
C SER A 42 2.55 18.93 -5.36
N LEU A 43 1.27 19.28 -5.19
CA LEU A 43 0.51 18.93 -4.00
C LEU A 43 0.01 17.50 -4.18
N TYR A 44 0.66 16.54 -3.52
CA TYR A 44 0.42 15.11 -3.74
C TYR A 44 -0.50 14.55 -2.67
N PHE A 45 -1.74 14.22 -3.05
CA PHE A 45 -2.78 13.66 -2.16
C PHE A 45 -3.30 12.30 -2.63
N THR A 46 -2.58 11.63 -3.53
CA THR A 46 -2.99 10.34 -4.11
C THR A 46 -2.25 9.14 -3.54
N GLY A 47 -1.68 9.29 -2.35
CA GLY A 47 -0.94 8.23 -1.64
C GLY A 47 -1.75 6.96 -1.37
N ASN A 48 -3.09 7.06 -1.35
CA ASN A 48 -3.99 5.92 -1.26
C ASN A 48 -3.95 5.00 -2.50
N SER A 49 -3.56 5.53 -3.67
CA SER A 49 -3.43 4.77 -4.91
C SER A 49 -1.98 4.35 -5.15
N LEU A 50 -1.06 5.31 -5.14
CA LEU A 50 0.37 5.09 -5.23
C LEU A 50 1.07 6.10 -4.34
N GLY A 51 1.82 5.65 -3.34
CA GLY A 51 2.65 6.51 -2.49
C GLY A 51 3.78 7.20 -3.27
N LEU A 52 4.31 8.29 -2.69
CA LEU A 52 5.52 8.90 -3.20
C LEU A 52 6.69 7.91 -3.14
N GLN A 53 7.58 7.96 -4.11
CA GLN A 53 8.77 7.12 -4.13
C GLN A 53 9.72 7.50 -2.96
N PRO A 54 10.04 6.55 -2.05
CA PRO A 54 11.08 6.77 -1.05
C PRO A 54 12.45 6.95 -1.71
N LYS A 55 13.25 7.91 -1.24
CA LYS A 55 14.61 8.14 -1.78
C LYS A 55 15.53 6.93 -1.58
N GLY A 56 15.34 6.19 -0.48
CA GLY A 56 16.11 4.97 -0.20
C GLY A 56 15.72 3.74 -1.02
N ALA A 57 14.62 3.78 -1.80
CA ALA A 57 14.16 2.61 -2.55
C ALA A 57 15.20 2.09 -3.55
N ARG A 58 15.92 3.00 -4.21
CA ARG A 58 16.95 2.62 -5.18
C ARG A 58 18.10 1.85 -4.52
N GLU A 59 18.59 2.32 -3.38
CA GLU A 59 19.67 1.67 -2.63
C GLU A 59 19.30 0.24 -2.24
N ILE A 60 18.05 0.03 -1.81
CA ILE A 60 17.54 -1.29 -1.46
C ILE A 60 17.55 -2.21 -2.68
N ILE A 61 17.03 -1.72 -3.82
CA ILE A 61 16.99 -2.50 -5.08
C ILE A 61 18.40 -2.82 -5.59
N ASP A 62 19.28 -1.83 -5.62
CA ASP A 62 20.67 -2.02 -6.04
C ASP A 62 21.38 -3.03 -5.11
N GLY A 63 21.02 -3.05 -3.83
CA GLY A 63 21.48 -4.04 -2.86
C GLY A 63 21.04 -5.45 -3.19
N GLU A 64 19.79 -5.68 -3.55
CA GLU A 64 19.28 -6.99 -3.95
C GLU A 64 19.92 -7.49 -5.25
N LEU A 65 20.13 -6.57 -6.21
CA LEU A 65 20.84 -6.93 -7.45
C LEU A 65 22.29 -7.32 -7.20
N GLU A 66 22.97 -6.67 -6.26
CA GLU A 66 24.33 -7.00 -5.88
C GLU A 66 24.41 -8.35 -5.17
N ASP A 67 23.47 -8.65 -4.26
CA ASP A 67 23.40 -9.95 -3.58
C ASP A 67 23.15 -11.07 -4.61
N TRP A 68 22.25 -10.86 -5.58
CA TRP A 68 22.06 -11.80 -6.69
C TRP A 68 23.34 -12.00 -7.53
N ARG A 69 24.04 -10.93 -7.87
CA ARG A 69 25.31 -10.99 -8.60
C ARG A 69 26.37 -11.78 -7.86
N GLN A 70 26.42 -11.62 -6.54
CA GLN A 70 27.46 -12.24 -5.70
C GLN A 70 27.15 -13.70 -5.38
N TYR A 71 25.92 -14.01 -5.06
CA TYR A 71 25.53 -15.30 -4.51
C TYR A 71 24.77 -16.20 -5.50
N GLY A 72 24.26 -15.68 -6.61
CA GLY A 72 23.47 -16.46 -7.57
C GLY A 72 22.28 -17.13 -6.87
N VAL A 73 22.14 -18.45 -7.03
CA VAL A 73 21.06 -19.23 -6.38
C VAL A 73 21.17 -19.24 -4.85
N GLU A 74 22.35 -19.09 -4.31
CA GLU A 74 22.55 -19.05 -2.85
C GLU A 74 21.97 -17.78 -2.21
N ALA A 75 21.62 -16.74 -2.99
CA ALA A 75 20.90 -15.55 -2.49
C ALA A 75 19.53 -15.89 -1.86
N HIS A 76 19.00 -17.08 -2.09
CA HIS A 76 17.86 -17.59 -1.35
C HIS A 76 18.12 -17.71 0.15
N PHE A 77 19.39 -17.97 0.54
CA PHE A 77 19.77 -18.27 1.91
C PHE A 77 20.85 -17.33 2.46
N GLU A 78 21.59 -16.68 1.58
CA GLU A 78 22.75 -15.82 1.89
C GLU A 78 22.47 -14.37 1.46
N GLY A 79 23.36 -13.46 1.89
CA GLY A 79 23.25 -12.04 1.55
C GLY A 79 22.66 -11.21 2.69
N ARG A 80 22.38 -9.95 2.40
CA ARG A 80 21.85 -8.98 3.38
C ARG A 80 20.42 -9.30 3.80
N ARG A 81 19.62 -9.80 2.86
CA ARG A 81 18.21 -10.16 3.04
C ARG A 81 17.92 -11.46 2.31
N PRO A 82 18.14 -12.61 2.94
CA PRO A 82 17.89 -13.92 2.33
C PRO A 82 16.44 -14.04 1.81
N TRP A 83 16.27 -14.39 0.54
CA TRP A 83 14.98 -14.29 -0.14
C TRP A 83 13.92 -15.26 0.39
N VAL A 84 14.30 -16.41 0.91
CA VAL A 84 13.35 -17.38 1.49
C VAL A 84 12.60 -16.79 2.68
N ALA A 85 13.26 -15.96 3.48
CA ALA A 85 12.69 -15.35 4.68
C ALA A 85 12.22 -13.88 4.45
N TYR A 86 12.38 -13.35 3.25
CA TYR A 86 12.18 -11.91 2.95
C TYR A 86 10.81 -11.37 3.37
N HIS A 87 9.76 -12.17 3.20
CA HIS A 87 8.40 -11.79 3.61
C HIS A 87 8.27 -11.51 5.12
N ARG A 88 9.17 -12.05 5.96
CA ARG A 88 9.15 -11.86 7.42
C ARG A 88 9.70 -10.51 7.85
N GLU A 89 10.51 -9.87 7.01
CA GLU A 89 11.14 -8.58 7.32
C GLU A 89 10.10 -7.46 7.53
N ALA A 90 8.99 -7.50 6.79
CA ALA A 90 7.93 -6.51 6.90
C ALA A 90 6.86 -6.87 7.95
N THR A 91 6.90 -8.06 8.53
CA THR A 91 5.79 -8.59 9.35
C THR A 91 5.52 -7.74 10.58
N ALA A 92 6.55 -7.40 11.35
CA ALA A 92 6.40 -6.63 12.59
C ALA A 92 5.84 -5.22 12.32
N ASP A 93 6.38 -4.54 11.31
CA ASP A 93 5.95 -3.18 10.95
C ASP A 93 4.51 -3.18 10.41
N LEU A 94 4.17 -4.16 9.56
CA LEU A 94 2.80 -4.30 9.05
C LEU A 94 1.82 -4.62 10.18
N ALA A 95 2.18 -5.49 11.12
CA ALA A 95 1.35 -5.80 12.27
C ALA A 95 1.07 -4.57 13.12
N ALA A 96 2.09 -3.74 13.37
CA ALA A 96 1.94 -2.48 14.10
C ALA A 96 0.99 -1.50 13.38
N ILE A 97 1.07 -1.41 12.04
CA ILE A 97 0.21 -0.51 11.24
C ILE A 97 -1.24 -0.97 11.26
N VAL A 98 -1.50 -2.28 11.15
CA VAL A 98 -2.88 -2.82 11.08
C VAL A 98 -3.47 -3.16 12.46
N GLY A 99 -2.70 -3.03 13.54
CA GLY A 99 -3.14 -3.33 14.91
C GLY A 99 -3.31 -4.83 15.19
N ALA A 100 -2.46 -5.67 14.59
CA ALA A 100 -2.46 -7.12 14.73
C ALA A 100 -1.20 -7.63 15.45
N GLN A 101 -1.17 -8.92 15.78
CA GLN A 101 0.07 -9.58 16.23
C GLN A 101 0.92 -9.99 15.01
N PRO A 102 2.26 -10.08 15.13
CA PRO A 102 3.11 -10.48 14.03
C PRO A 102 2.73 -11.83 13.39
N GLU A 103 2.24 -12.78 14.19
CA GLU A 103 1.83 -14.10 13.74
C GLU A 103 0.54 -14.10 12.92
N GLU A 104 -0.21 -13.01 12.95
CA GLU A 104 -1.47 -12.82 12.22
C GLU A 104 -1.28 -12.13 10.87
N VAL A 105 -0.05 -11.69 10.55
CA VAL A 105 0.24 -10.87 9.37
C VAL A 105 1.29 -11.52 8.50
N VAL A 106 1.07 -11.50 7.20
CA VAL A 106 2.04 -11.92 6.19
C VAL A 106 2.01 -10.98 4.99
N ALA A 107 3.19 -10.55 4.55
CA ALA A 107 3.34 -9.84 3.27
C ALA A 107 3.23 -10.86 2.13
N MET A 108 2.27 -10.67 1.26
CA MET A 108 1.99 -11.57 0.13
C MET A 108 1.96 -10.80 -1.20
N ASN A 109 1.16 -11.29 -2.13
CA ASN A 109 1.00 -10.75 -3.47
C ASN A 109 0.18 -9.43 -3.48
N ALA A 110 -0.15 -8.96 -4.68
CA ALA A 110 -1.08 -7.85 -4.84
C ALA A 110 -2.48 -8.21 -4.33
N LEU A 111 -3.27 -7.19 -3.94
CA LEU A 111 -4.59 -7.34 -3.34
C LEU A 111 -5.51 -8.31 -4.09
N THR A 112 -5.63 -8.16 -5.42
CA THR A 112 -6.53 -9.00 -6.22
C THR A 112 -6.10 -10.46 -6.22
N VAL A 113 -4.79 -10.74 -6.28
CA VAL A 113 -4.25 -12.11 -6.21
C VAL A 113 -4.55 -12.70 -4.83
N ASN A 114 -4.30 -11.95 -3.76
CA ASN A 114 -4.59 -12.40 -2.40
C ASN A 114 -6.09 -12.69 -2.21
N LEU A 115 -6.95 -11.83 -2.74
CA LEU A 115 -8.40 -12.05 -2.68
C LEU A 115 -8.79 -13.36 -3.39
N HIS A 116 -8.24 -13.66 -4.57
CA HIS A 116 -8.47 -14.93 -5.25
C HIS A 116 -8.00 -16.12 -4.42
N LEU A 117 -6.78 -16.05 -3.87
CA LEU A 117 -6.23 -17.13 -3.04
C LEU A 117 -7.09 -17.39 -1.79
N LEU A 118 -7.54 -16.33 -1.13
CA LEU A 118 -8.42 -16.43 0.03
C LEU A 118 -9.78 -17.01 -0.34
N LEU A 119 -10.39 -16.56 -1.44
CA LEU A 119 -11.66 -17.11 -1.93
C LEU A 119 -11.51 -18.60 -2.29
N ILE A 120 -10.47 -18.99 -3.00
CA ILE A 120 -10.22 -20.41 -3.34
C ILE A 120 -10.01 -21.23 -2.07
N SER A 121 -9.34 -20.68 -1.06
CA SER A 121 -9.03 -21.40 0.17
C SER A 121 -10.22 -21.53 1.12
N PHE A 122 -11.06 -20.51 1.23
CA PHE A 122 -12.07 -20.42 2.29
C PHE A 122 -13.52 -20.40 1.79
N TYR A 123 -13.78 -19.91 0.58
CA TYR A 123 -15.15 -19.89 0.05
C TYR A 123 -15.58 -21.29 -0.35
N ARG A 124 -16.53 -21.84 0.39
CA ARG A 124 -17.14 -23.16 0.18
C ARG A 124 -18.64 -22.97 0.07
N PRO A 125 -19.16 -22.68 -1.16
CA PRO A 125 -20.60 -22.49 -1.36
C PRO A 125 -21.33 -23.81 -1.23
N GLN A 126 -21.84 -24.10 -0.04
CA GLN A 126 -22.62 -25.30 0.23
C GLN A 126 -23.93 -24.93 0.92
N GLY A 127 -25.02 -25.65 0.57
CA GLY A 127 -26.33 -25.48 1.18
C GLY A 127 -26.86 -24.05 1.09
N GLU A 128 -27.19 -23.45 2.24
CA GLU A 128 -27.83 -22.13 2.32
C GLU A 128 -26.86 -20.94 2.27
N ARG A 129 -25.56 -21.15 2.11
CA ARG A 129 -24.53 -20.10 2.14
C ARG A 129 -23.75 -19.93 0.82
N PRO A 130 -24.41 -19.80 -0.33
CA PRO A 130 -23.71 -19.62 -1.61
C PRO A 130 -23.37 -18.16 -1.92
N LYS A 131 -23.90 -17.19 -1.14
CA LYS A 131 -23.83 -15.76 -1.47
C LYS A 131 -22.49 -15.15 -1.05
N LEU A 132 -21.90 -14.34 -1.95
CA LEU A 132 -20.85 -13.39 -1.63
C LEU A 132 -21.44 -11.99 -1.53
N MET A 133 -21.19 -11.32 -0.42
CA MET A 133 -21.63 -9.95 -0.19
C MET A 133 -20.45 -9.01 -0.41
N LEU A 134 -20.66 -7.97 -1.20
CA LEU A 134 -19.70 -6.92 -1.48
C LEU A 134 -20.34 -5.57 -1.17
N GLU A 135 -19.53 -4.56 -0.89
CA GLU A 135 -20.00 -3.20 -0.77
C GLU A 135 -20.53 -2.67 -2.12
N ALA A 136 -21.51 -1.77 -2.07
CA ALA A 136 -21.96 -1.05 -3.25
C ALA A 136 -20.80 -0.17 -3.78
N GLY A 137 -20.41 -0.35 -5.04
CA GLY A 137 -19.27 0.38 -5.61
C GLY A 137 -17.89 -0.24 -5.31
N ALA A 138 -17.84 -1.51 -4.89
CA ALA A 138 -16.58 -2.25 -4.76
C ALA A 138 -15.67 -2.07 -5.97
N PHE A 139 -14.37 -2.01 -5.72
CA PHE A 139 -13.39 -1.82 -6.78
C PHE A 139 -13.54 -2.89 -7.89
N PRO A 140 -13.43 -2.53 -9.18
CA PRO A 140 -13.74 -3.45 -10.28
C PRO A 140 -13.02 -4.80 -10.22
N SER A 141 -11.74 -4.84 -9.81
CA SER A 141 -11.00 -6.10 -9.69
C SER A 141 -11.52 -7.00 -8.57
N ALA A 142 -11.96 -6.44 -7.44
CA ALA A 142 -12.56 -7.21 -6.35
C ALA A 142 -13.90 -7.83 -6.78
N ARG A 143 -14.73 -7.04 -7.50
CA ARG A 143 -15.98 -7.54 -8.09
C ARG A 143 -15.71 -8.65 -9.11
N SER A 144 -14.71 -8.48 -9.99
CA SER A 144 -14.34 -9.50 -10.99
C SER A 144 -13.83 -10.76 -10.31
N ALA A 145 -13.05 -10.67 -9.24
CA ALA A 145 -12.59 -11.82 -8.47
C ALA A 145 -13.77 -12.59 -7.88
N ALA A 146 -14.71 -11.91 -7.22
CA ALA A 146 -15.90 -12.54 -6.66
C ALA A 146 -16.76 -13.22 -7.72
N LEU A 147 -17.05 -12.56 -8.84
CA LEU A 147 -17.82 -13.12 -9.95
C LEU A 147 -17.12 -14.34 -10.58
N SER A 148 -15.80 -14.34 -10.67
CA SER A 148 -15.05 -15.49 -11.19
C SER A 148 -15.20 -16.72 -10.28
N GLN A 149 -15.23 -16.51 -8.96
CA GLN A 149 -15.45 -17.60 -8.01
C GLN A 149 -16.89 -18.15 -8.08
N LEU A 150 -17.89 -17.28 -8.20
CA LEU A 150 -19.27 -17.74 -8.41
C LEU A 150 -19.37 -18.61 -9.66
N ARG A 151 -18.80 -18.17 -10.79
CA ARG A 151 -18.77 -18.95 -12.04
C ARG A 151 -18.02 -20.27 -11.89
N LEU A 152 -16.90 -20.29 -11.20
CA LEU A 152 -16.13 -21.53 -10.94
C LEU A 152 -16.98 -22.57 -10.22
N HIS A 153 -17.86 -22.14 -9.33
CA HIS A 153 -18.77 -23.00 -8.58
C HIS A 153 -20.15 -23.19 -9.26
N GLY A 154 -20.34 -22.71 -10.50
CA GLY A 154 -21.62 -22.84 -11.21
C GLY A 154 -22.76 -22.02 -10.62
N LEU A 155 -22.43 -20.97 -9.86
CA LEU A 155 -23.41 -20.07 -9.22
C LEU A 155 -23.67 -18.84 -10.11
N PRO A 156 -24.91 -18.26 -10.04
CA PRO A 156 -25.29 -17.09 -10.82
C PRO A 156 -24.53 -15.83 -10.43
#